data_bed229c50603aeb4731e5f3fbb43bb5c
#
_entry.id   bed229c50603aeb4731e5f3fbb43bb5c
#
_cell.length_a   1.000
_cell.length_b   1.000
_cell.length_c   1.000
_cell.angle_alpha   90.00
_cell.angle_beta   90.00
_cell.angle_gamma   90.00
#
_symmetry.space_group_name_H-M   'P 1'
#
loop_
_entity.id
_entity.type
_entity.pdbx_description
1 polymer ?
#
loop_
_entity_poly.entity_id
_entity_poly.type
_entity_poly.pdbx_seq_one_letter_code
_entity_poly.pdbx_strand_id
1 'polypeptide(L)'
;EAEIIAGAGEKGAVTIATNMAGRGTDIKLGEGVQDLGGLAVIGTERHESRRIDNQLRGRSGRQGDPGITQFYLALDDELMRRFGSDNMKNMMTKLGMDDTQPIQSKMVSRAVESAQKRVEGNNFDARKRLLQYDDVLRQQREVIYTERNEVLETENMRELVEKMLHESIDVNVGAYLQGERKDWNLKALEDYISANVLEEGVITLEELEALDADGIIDLVTERAVERYDAKEEEMTSERMREFEKVILLRAIDSKWTEHIDAMDQLRQGIHLRAYGQTDPLREYQQEGFAMFEAMVESIRDDVAKYALKAEIRNNLQREEVVKGQA
;
A
#
# COMPACT_ATOMS: atom_id res chain seq x y z
N GLU A 1 -8.46 23.77 -23.25
CA GLU A 1 -8.96 24.59 -22.12
C GLU A 1 -8.06 25.80 -21.84
N ALA A 2 -6.73 25.62 -21.73
CA ALA A 2 -5.79 26.71 -21.40
C ALA A 2 -5.86 27.90 -22.39
N GLU A 3 -5.96 27.63 -23.68
CA GLU A 3 -6.10 28.66 -24.73
C GLU A 3 -7.41 29.44 -24.61
N ILE A 4 -8.52 28.75 -24.30
CA ILE A 4 -9.84 29.37 -24.13
C ILE A 4 -9.80 30.28 -22.89
N ILE A 5 -9.21 29.81 -21.79
CA ILE A 5 -9.11 30.57 -20.53
C ILE A 5 -8.17 31.78 -20.69
N ALA A 6 -7.12 31.68 -21.48
CA ALA A 6 -6.21 32.80 -21.72
C ALA A 6 -6.92 34.01 -22.36
N GLY A 7 -7.93 33.79 -23.21
CA GLY A 7 -8.76 34.83 -23.81
C GLY A 7 -9.85 35.39 -22.90
N ALA A 8 -10.06 34.86 -21.71
CA ALA A 8 -11.13 35.28 -20.80
C ALA A 8 -10.94 36.72 -20.23
N GLY A 9 -9.73 37.29 -20.35
CA GLY A 9 -9.42 38.64 -19.92
C GLY A 9 -9.71 39.73 -20.96
N GLU A 10 -10.20 39.38 -22.15
CA GLU A 10 -10.48 40.33 -23.21
C GLU A 10 -11.81 41.07 -22.98
N LYS A 11 -11.93 42.29 -23.51
CA LYS A 11 -13.10 43.11 -23.36
C LYS A 11 -14.31 42.44 -24.00
N GLY A 12 -15.38 42.26 -23.22
CA GLY A 12 -16.64 41.63 -23.69
C GLY A 12 -16.55 40.10 -23.84
N ALA A 13 -15.43 39.46 -23.49
CA ALA A 13 -15.30 38.02 -23.49
C ALA A 13 -16.17 37.41 -22.37
N VAL A 14 -16.87 36.32 -22.68
CA VAL A 14 -17.61 35.49 -21.71
C VAL A 14 -17.10 34.06 -21.85
N THR A 15 -16.50 33.53 -20.80
CA THR A 15 -15.94 32.17 -20.79
C THR A 15 -16.67 31.33 -19.74
N ILE A 16 -17.21 30.20 -20.18
CA ILE A 16 -17.78 29.18 -19.28
C ILE A 16 -16.76 28.07 -19.12
N ALA A 17 -16.40 27.77 -17.87
CA ALA A 17 -15.41 26.78 -17.56
C ALA A 17 -15.74 26.03 -16.26
N THR A 18 -15.15 24.86 -16.08
CA THR A 18 -15.23 24.13 -14.83
C THR A 18 -14.28 24.71 -13.78
N ASN A 19 -14.35 24.21 -12.54
CA ASN A 19 -13.46 24.61 -11.45
C ASN A 19 -11.95 24.34 -11.77
N MET A 20 -11.63 23.51 -12.76
CA MET A 20 -10.26 23.30 -13.25
C MET A 20 -9.66 24.57 -13.84
N ALA A 21 -10.46 25.48 -14.37
CA ALA A 21 -10.02 26.82 -14.79
C ALA A 21 -9.37 27.63 -13.64
N GLY A 22 -9.54 27.20 -12.42
CA GLY A 22 -8.93 27.79 -11.24
C GLY A 22 -7.41 27.58 -11.12
N ARG A 23 -6.72 26.77 -11.98
CA ARG A 23 -5.31 26.43 -11.83
C ARG A 23 -4.58 26.34 -13.18
N GLY A 24 -3.31 26.73 -13.16
CA GLY A 24 -2.36 26.46 -14.26
C GLY A 24 -2.27 27.51 -15.35
N THR A 25 -3.28 28.38 -15.54
CA THR A 25 -3.30 29.39 -16.60
C THR A 25 -3.36 30.79 -15.99
N ASP A 26 -2.57 31.72 -16.49
CA ASP A 26 -2.67 33.12 -16.13
C ASP A 26 -3.61 33.85 -17.07
N ILE A 27 -4.60 34.57 -16.52
CA ILE A 27 -5.55 35.36 -17.26
C ILE A 27 -5.05 36.81 -17.23
N LYS A 28 -4.55 37.27 -18.36
CA LYS A 28 -4.11 38.67 -18.53
C LYS A 28 -5.29 39.51 -18.98
N LEU A 29 -5.43 40.69 -18.39
CA LEU A 29 -6.44 41.65 -18.82
C LEU A 29 -6.04 42.32 -20.14
N GLY A 30 -6.97 42.39 -21.08
CA GLY A 30 -6.82 43.14 -22.31
C GLY A 30 -6.77 44.65 -22.07
N GLU A 31 -6.45 45.42 -23.13
CA GLU A 31 -6.33 46.88 -23.04
C GLU A 31 -7.65 47.53 -22.64
N GLY A 32 -7.63 48.40 -21.62
CA GLY A 32 -8.81 49.12 -21.12
C GLY A 32 -9.78 48.30 -20.26
N VAL A 33 -9.51 47.01 -20.00
CA VAL A 33 -10.36 46.17 -19.16
C VAL A 33 -10.25 46.53 -17.69
N GLN A 34 -9.09 47.03 -17.24
CA GLN A 34 -8.87 47.54 -15.87
C GLN A 34 -9.82 48.72 -15.58
N ASP A 35 -9.98 49.65 -16.51
CA ASP A 35 -10.88 50.83 -16.39
C ASP A 35 -12.37 50.42 -16.31
N LEU A 36 -12.72 49.26 -16.84
CA LEU A 36 -14.07 48.68 -16.76
C LEU A 36 -14.33 47.90 -15.47
N GLY A 37 -13.34 47.78 -14.59
CA GLY A 37 -13.45 47.07 -13.32
C GLY A 37 -12.79 45.66 -13.30
N GLY A 38 -12.08 45.31 -14.38
CA GLY A 38 -11.29 44.07 -14.45
C GLY A 38 -12.09 42.79 -14.69
N LEU A 39 -11.55 41.66 -14.30
CA LEU A 39 -12.16 40.35 -14.48
C LEU A 39 -13.27 40.08 -13.45
N ALA A 40 -14.47 39.74 -13.95
CA ALA A 40 -15.57 39.26 -13.12
C ALA A 40 -15.56 37.71 -13.09
N VAL A 41 -15.43 37.11 -11.93
CA VAL A 41 -15.52 35.66 -11.72
C VAL A 41 -16.84 35.33 -11.02
N ILE A 42 -17.70 34.59 -11.72
CA ILE A 42 -19.01 34.17 -11.23
C ILE A 42 -19.00 32.66 -11.05
N GLY A 43 -19.16 32.20 -9.80
CA GLY A 43 -19.36 30.79 -9.49
C GLY A 43 -20.85 30.47 -9.36
N THR A 44 -21.32 29.42 -10.01
CA THR A 44 -22.72 28.96 -9.93
C THR A 44 -22.92 27.86 -8.87
N GLU A 45 -21.83 27.31 -8.33
CA GLU A 45 -21.81 26.35 -7.24
C GLU A 45 -20.60 26.55 -6.35
N ARG A 46 -20.66 26.06 -5.12
CA ARG A 46 -19.48 25.90 -4.26
C ARG A 46 -18.88 24.53 -4.40
N HIS A 47 -17.55 24.49 -4.45
CA HIS A 47 -16.83 23.24 -4.35
C HIS A 47 -16.90 22.69 -2.91
N GLU A 48 -16.68 21.39 -2.75
CA GLU A 48 -16.59 20.75 -1.43
C GLU A 48 -15.44 21.31 -0.58
N SER A 49 -14.41 21.87 -1.21
CA SER A 49 -13.26 22.47 -0.54
C SER A 49 -13.21 23.98 -0.74
N ARG A 50 -13.21 24.71 0.36
CA ARG A 50 -13.04 26.17 0.38
C ARG A 50 -11.75 26.63 -0.33
N ARG A 51 -10.70 25.81 -0.30
CA ARG A 51 -9.45 26.10 -1.00
C ARG A 51 -9.65 26.22 -2.51
N ILE A 52 -10.47 25.37 -3.10
CA ILE A 52 -10.78 25.40 -4.54
C ILE A 52 -11.59 26.65 -4.89
N ASP A 53 -12.59 27.02 -4.08
CA ASP A 53 -13.32 28.25 -4.28
C ASP A 53 -12.41 29.49 -4.22
N ASN A 54 -11.46 29.50 -3.28
CA ASN A 54 -10.50 30.57 -3.17
C ASN A 54 -9.51 30.64 -4.34
N GLN A 55 -9.15 29.48 -4.92
CA GLN A 55 -8.36 29.45 -6.15
C GLN A 55 -9.12 30.08 -7.32
N LEU A 56 -10.41 29.80 -7.44
CA LEU A 56 -11.26 30.40 -8.47
C LEU A 56 -11.41 31.91 -8.23
N ARG A 57 -11.69 32.35 -7.00
CA ARG A 57 -11.72 33.77 -6.64
C ARG A 57 -10.42 34.48 -6.97
N GLY A 58 -9.28 33.84 -6.68
CA GLY A 58 -7.95 34.37 -6.96
C GLY A 58 -7.59 34.46 -8.45
N ARG A 59 -8.52 34.16 -9.36
CA ARG A 59 -8.37 34.48 -10.80
C ARG A 59 -8.60 35.95 -11.08
N SER A 60 -9.42 36.61 -10.28
CA SER A 60 -9.70 38.04 -10.35
C SER A 60 -8.82 38.83 -9.36
N GLY A 61 -8.55 40.09 -9.64
CA GLY A 61 -7.80 40.97 -8.74
C GLY A 61 -6.32 40.63 -8.59
N ARG A 62 -5.68 40.08 -9.62
CA ARG A 62 -4.24 39.75 -9.59
C ARG A 62 -3.36 40.95 -9.77
N GLN A 63 -2.19 40.94 -9.12
CA GLN A 63 -1.15 41.99 -9.24
C GLN A 63 -1.62 43.42 -9.04
N GLY A 64 -2.71 43.62 -8.29
CA GLY A 64 -3.30 44.91 -8.04
C GLY A 64 -4.37 45.35 -9.04
N ASP A 65 -4.70 44.51 -10.00
CA ASP A 65 -5.80 44.75 -10.94
C ASP A 65 -7.14 44.78 -10.19
N PRO A 66 -8.11 45.60 -10.64
CA PRO A 66 -9.48 45.52 -10.14
C PRO A 66 -10.13 44.22 -10.55
N GLY A 67 -11.16 43.78 -9.81
CA GLY A 67 -11.91 42.59 -10.14
C GLY A 67 -13.03 42.31 -9.18
N ILE A 68 -14.00 41.51 -9.63
CA ILE A 68 -15.16 41.12 -8.82
C ILE A 68 -15.27 39.60 -8.79
N THR A 69 -15.61 39.07 -7.62
CA THR A 69 -15.92 37.66 -7.46
C THR A 69 -17.22 37.45 -6.73
N GLN A 70 -18.13 36.69 -7.31
CA GLN A 70 -19.42 36.40 -6.70
C GLN A 70 -19.83 34.94 -6.93
N PHE A 71 -20.45 34.34 -5.90
CA PHE A 71 -21.04 33.01 -6.00
C PHE A 71 -22.54 33.10 -5.85
N TYR A 72 -23.23 32.41 -6.75
CA TYR A 72 -24.67 32.18 -6.70
C TYR A 72 -24.88 30.72 -6.35
N LEU A 73 -25.66 30.44 -5.33
CA LEU A 73 -25.85 29.09 -4.77
C LEU A 73 -27.34 28.80 -4.68
N ALA A 74 -27.73 27.58 -4.98
CA ALA A 74 -29.06 27.09 -4.74
C ALA A 74 -29.11 26.19 -3.50
N LEU A 75 -30.26 26.13 -2.83
CA LEU A 75 -30.43 25.20 -1.69
C LEU A 75 -30.45 23.73 -2.13
N ASP A 76 -30.67 23.51 -3.44
CA ASP A 76 -30.64 22.17 -4.04
C ASP A 76 -29.25 21.76 -4.51
N ASP A 77 -28.23 22.62 -4.41
CA ASP A 77 -26.83 22.28 -4.70
C ASP A 77 -26.39 21.12 -3.84
N GLU A 78 -25.53 20.25 -4.37
CA GLU A 78 -25.11 19.01 -3.73
C GLU A 78 -24.52 19.23 -2.31
N LEU A 79 -23.75 20.30 -2.15
CA LEU A 79 -23.19 20.69 -0.86
C LEU A 79 -24.29 20.97 0.17
N MET A 80 -25.33 21.72 -0.24
CA MET A 80 -26.44 22.09 0.65
C MET A 80 -27.39 20.92 0.91
N ARG A 81 -27.62 20.08 -0.10
CA ARG A 81 -28.44 18.87 0.02
C ARG A 81 -27.87 17.84 0.98
N ARG A 82 -26.55 17.63 0.94
CA ARG A 82 -25.87 16.61 1.78
C ARG A 82 -25.57 17.11 3.19
N PHE A 83 -25.20 18.36 3.36
CA PHE A 83 -24.64 18.91 4.59
C PHE A 83 -25.33 20.17 5.09
N GLY A 84 -26.22 20.74 4.30
CA GLY A 84 -27.10 21.81 4.74
C GLY A 84 -28.16 21.26 5.74
N SER A 85 -28.55 22.10 6.68
CA SER A 85 -29.58 21.68 7.63
C SER A 85 -30.97 21.76 6.97
N ASP A 86 -31.75 20.67 7.06
CA ASP A 86 -33.17 20.63 6.61
C ASP A 86 -34.00 21.73 7.27
N ASN A 87 -33.55 22.16 8.47
CA ASN A 87 -34.15 23.30 9.16
C ASN A 87 -34.05 24.61 8.39
N MET A 88 -33.03 24.80 7.55
CA MET A 88 -32.89 26.01 6.76
C MET A 88 -33.91 26.05 5.59
N LYS A 89 -34.10 24.95 4.91
CA LYS A 89 -35.13 24.80 3.87
C LYS A 89 -36.55 25.03 4.45
N ASN A 90 -36.85 24.40 5.59
CA ASN A 90 -38.11 24.56 6.31
C ASN A 90 -38.33 25.98 6.83
N MET A 91 -37.28 26.65 7.28
CA MET A 91 -37.35 28.03 7.79
C MET A 91 -37.62 29.00 6.63
N MET A 92 -37.01 28.82 5.46
CA MET A 92 -37.25 29.66 4.29
C MET A 92 -38.65 29.48 3.70
N THR A 93 -39.15 28.26 3.66
CA THR A 93 -40.53 27.97 3.27
C THR A 93 -41.52 28.63 4.23
N LYS A 94 -41.25 28.64 5.54
CA LYS A 94 -42.09 29.31 6.54
C LYS A 94 -42.03 30.85 6.45
N LEU A 95 -40.92 31.42 5.96
CA LEU A 95 -40.77 32.85 5.76
C LEU A 95 -41.47 33.36 4.47
N GLY A 96 -42.06 32.45 3.68
CA GLY A 96 -42.79 32.81 2.45
C GLY A 96 -41.88 33.44 1.38
N MET A 97 -40.60 33.10 1.38
CA MET A 97 -39.65 33.59 0.37
C MET A 97 -39.90 32.87 -0.94
N ASP A 98 -40.03 33.65 -2.01
CA ASP A 98 -40.19 33.14 -3.38
C ASP A 98 -38.84 32.65 -3.92
N ASP A 99 -38.85 31.52 -4.63
CA ASP A 99 -37.66 30.88 -5.21
C ASP A 99 -36.95 31.77 -6.25
N THR A 100 -37.56 32.90 -6.64
CA THR A 100 -37.01 33.81 -7.65
C THR A 100 -36.13 34.94 -7.05
N GLN A 101 -36.15 35.15 -5.73
CA GLN A 101 -35.42 36.25 -5.11
C GLN A 101 -34.07 35.81 -4.50
N PRO A 102 -32.95 36.50 -4.85
CA PRO A 102 -31.68 36.21 -4.27
C PRO A 102 -31.61 36.58 -2.78
N ILE A 103 -31.28 35.62 -1.95
CA ILE A 103 -31.16 35.81 -0.50
C ILE A 103 -29.75 36.22 -0.13
N GLN A 104 -29.58 37.46 0.29
CA GLN A 104 -28.32 37.95 0.86
C GLN A 104 -28.36 37.96 2.39
N SER A 105 -27.94 36.90 3.04
CA SER A 105 -27.95 36.81 4.49
C SER A 105 -26.64 36.28 5.03
N LYS A 106 -26.09 36.94 6.03
CA LYS A 106 -24.90 36.46 6.76
C LYS A 106 -25.13 35.09 7.40
N MET A 107 -26.39 34.77 7.75
CA MET A 107 -26.74 33.48 8.32
C MET A 107 -26.62 32.37 7.30
N VAL A 108 -27.12 32.59 6.06
CA VAL A 108 -27.00 31.64 4.94
C VAL A 108 -25.52 31.43 4.57
N SER A 109 -24.74 32.50 4.48
CA SER A 109 -23.30 32.40 4.21
C SER A 109 -22.55 31.57 5.26
N ARG A 110 -22.88 31.73 6.53
CA ARG A 110 -22.29 30.93 7.61
C ARG A 110 -22.71 29.46 7.56
N ALA A 111 -23.96 29.19 7.15
CA ALA A 111 -24.44 27.81 7.00
C ALA A 111 -23.72 27.10 5.87
N VAL A 112 -23.49 27.76 4.73
CA VAL A 112 -22.70 27.24 3.61
C VAL A 112 -21.25 26.97 4.04
N GLU A 113 -20.62 27.90 4.75
CA GLU A 113 -19.25 27.72 5.27
C GLU A 113 -19.17 26.56 6.27
N SER A 114 -20.20 26.38 7.10
CA SER A 114 -20.27 25.26 8.06
C SER A 114 -20.43 23.92 7.33
N ALA A 115 -21.26 23.89 6.27
CA ALA A 115 -21.41 22.71 5.43
C ALA A 115 -20.08 22.32 4.75
N GLN A 116 -19.37 23.28 4.14
CA GLN A 116 -18.04 23.05 3.56
C GLN A 116 -17.03 22.52 4.60
N LYS A 117 -16.99 23.12 5.78
CA LYS A 117 -16.10 22.64 6.86
C LYS A 117 -16.39 21.20 7.25
N ARG A 118 -17.65 20.80 7.29
CA ARG A 118 -18.05 19.42 7.61
C ARG A 118 -17.58 18.44 6.53
N VAL A 119 -17.76 18.80 5.24
CA VAL A 119 -17.27 18.00 4.13
C VAL A 119 -15.75 17.89 4.15
N GLU A 120 -15.05 19.02 4.30
CA GLU A 120 -13.58 19.04 4.41
C GLU A 120 -13.08 18.14 5.56
N GLY A 121 -13.76 18.20 6.73
CA GLY A 121 -13.47 17.36 7.88
C GLY A 121 -13.64 15.88 7.57
N ASN A 122 -14.78 15.48 7.02
CA ASN A 122 -15.05 14.10 6.64
C ASN A 122 -14.02 13.57 5.61
N ASN A 123 -13.72 14.38 4.60
CA ASN A 123 -12.74 14.03 3.57
C ASN A 123 -11.31 13.96 4.14
N PHE A 124 -10.99 14.83 5.09
CA PHE A 124 -9.70 14.78 5.81
C PHE A 124 -9.59 13.50 6.63
N ASP A 125 -10.62 13.17 7.42
CA ASP A 125 -10.63 11.97 8.27
C ASP A 125 -10.57 10.68 7.43
N ALA A 126 -11.29 10.64 6.29
CA ALA A 126 -11.23 9.52 5.36
C ALA A 126 -9.82 9.33 4.79
N ARG A 127 -9.17 10.42 4.32
CA ARG A 127 -7.79 10.36 3.82
C ARG A 127 -6.79 10.00 4.91
N LYS A 128 -6.96 10.54 6.12
CA LYS A 128 -6.10 10.22 7.25
C LYS A 128 -6.16 8.74 7.60
N ARG A 129 -7.36 8.15 7.64
CA ARG A 129 -7.54 6.72 7.86
C ARG A 129 -6.86 5.90 6.77
N LEU A 130 -7.06 6.25 5.50
CA LEU A 130 -6.41 5.57 4.39
C LEU A 130 -4.88 5.56 4.54
N LEU A 131 -4.28 6.72 4.84
CA LEU A 131 -2.84 6.82 5.08
C LEU A 131 -2.37 5.97 6.26
N GLN A 132 -3.17 5.86 7.32
CA GLN A 132 -2.81 5.04 8.49
C GLN A 132 -2.79 3.53 8.15
N TYR A 133 -3.69 3.06 7.29
CA TYR A 133 -3.65 1.69 6.79
C TYR A 133 -2.47 1.47 5.84
N ASP A 134 -2.24 2.40 4.92
CA ASP A 134 -1.13 2.31 3.96
C ASP A 134 0.25 2.36 4.65
N ASP A 135 0.35 3.06 5.78
CA ASP A 135 1.60 3.21 6.55
C ASP A 135 2.11 1.86 7.09
N VAL A 136 1.23 0.94 7.46
CA VAL A 136 1.59 -0.42 7.91
C VAL A 136 2.30 -1.16 6.78
N LEU A 137 1.70 -1.21 5.59
CA LEU A 137 2.29 -1.86 4.43
C LEU A 137 3.57 -1.16 3.96
N ARG A 138 3.65 0.16 4.09
CA ARG A 138 4.85 0.94 3.75
C ARG A 138 6.04 0.53 4.62
N GLN A 139 5.84 0.40 5.93
CA GLN A 139 6.89 -0.02 6.86
C GLN A 139 7.38 -1.44 6.56
N GLN A 140 6.46 -2.37 6.33
CA GLN A 140 6.80 -3.75 5.95
C GLN A 140 7.57 -3.79 4.62
N ARG A 141 7.16 -2.99 3.65
CA ARG A 141 7.87 -2.85 2.37
C ARG A 141 9.30 -2.35 2.55
N GLU A 142 9.49 -1.35 3.39
CA GLU A 142 10.83 -0.82 3.66
C GLU A 142 11.78 -1.91 4.19
N VAL A 143 11.31 -2.77 5.09
CA VAL A 143 12.09 -3.91 5.60
C VAL A 143 12.43 -4.89 4.47
N ILE A 144 11.43 -5.40 3.77
CA ILE A 144 11.63 -6.40 2.72
C ILE A 144 12.49 -5.88 1.56
N TYR A 145 12.30 -4.62 1.16
CA TYR A 145 13.11 -4.05 0.07
C TYR A 145 14.55 -3.77 0.50
N THR A 146 14.80 -3.49 1.78
CA THR A 146 16.15 -3.39 2.32
C THR A 146 16.85 -4.74 2.27
N GLU A 147 16.23 -5.80 2.78
CA GLU A 147 16.76 -7.17 2.70
C GLU A 147 16.98 -7.63 1.25
N ARG A 148 16.02 -7.35 0.37
CA ARG A 148 16.15 -7.66 -1.05
C ARG A 148 17.32 -6.96 -1.73
N ASN A 149 17.56 -5.69 -1.40
CA ASN A 149 18.69 -4.93 -1.91
C ASN A 149 20.01 -5.46 -1.36
N GLU A 150 20.08 -5.86 -0.09
CA GLU A 150 21.24 -6.51 0.49
C GLU A 150 21.60 -7.79 -0.27
N VAL A 151 20.60 -8.61 -0.63
CA VAL A 151 20.83 -9.82 -1.47
C VAL A 151 21.39 -9.45 -2.85
N LEU A 152 20.93 -8.35 -3.46
CA LEU A 152 21.42 -7.92 -4.77
C LEU A 152 22.86 -7.40 -4.72
N GLU A 153 23.22 -6.65 -3.68
CA GLU A 153 24.51 -5.98 -3.54
C GLU A 153 25.60 -6.88 -2.96
N THR A 154 25.24 -7.86 -2.13
CA THR A 154 26.21 -8.76 -1.48
C THR A 154 26.67 -9.86 -2.44
N GLU A 155 27.96 -10.10 -2.53
CA GLU A 155 28.51 -11.13 -3.42
C GLU A 155 28.38 -12.54 -2.85
N ASN A 156 28.53 -12.70 -1.54
CA ASN A 156 28.51 -14.00 -0.86
C ASN A 156 27.32 -14.10 0.11
N MET A 157 26.37 -14.95 -0.22
CA MET A 157 25.16 -15.19 0.58
C MET A 157 25.25 -16.41 1.50
N ARG A 158 26.38 -17.13 1.51
CA ARG A 158 26.54 -18.39 2.24
C ARG A 158 26.14 -18.26 3.72
N GLU A 159 26.68 -17.27 4.43
CA GLU A 159 26.41 -17.08 5.86
C GLU A 159 24.93 -16.83 6.14
N LEU A 160 24.27 -16.07 5.25
CA LEU A 160 22.83 -15.79 5.37
C LEU A 160 22.01 -17.07 5.15
N VAL A 161 22.34 -17.84 4.12
CA VAL A 161 21.61 -19.09 3.80
C VAL A 161 21.84 -20.13 4.89
N GLU A 162 23.05 -20.31 5.39
CA GLU A 162 23.37 -21.20 6.53
C GLU A 162 22.58 -20.79 7.78
N LYS A 163 22.55 -19.50 8.10
CA LYS A 163 21.76 -19.00 9.22
C LYS A 163 20.26 -19.32 9.05
N MET A 164 19.70 -19.06 7.87
CA MET A 164 18.29 -19.38 7.57
C MET A 164 18.02 -20.87 7.68
N LEU A 165 18.97 -21.71 7.26
CA LEU A 165 18.87 -23.15 7.36
C LEU A 165 18.85 -23.61 8.82
N HIS A 166 19.75 -23.13 9.66
CA HIS A 166 19.80 -23.44 11.09
C HIS A 166 18.50 -23.02 11.80
N GLU A 167 18.05 -21.78 11.57
CA GLU A 167 16.82 -21.27 12.18
C GLU A 167 15.57 -22.02 11.72
N SER A 168 15.52 -22.44 10.43
CA SER A 168 14.41 -23.24 9.90
C SER A 168 14.38 -24.64 10.52
N ILE A 169 15.52 -25.27 10.67
CA ILE A 169 15.62 -26.59 11.32
C ILE A 169 15.22 -26.49 12.79
N ASP A 170 15.78 -25.53 13.53
CA ASP A 170 15.49 -25.33 14.96
C ASP A 170 13.98 -25.18 15.20
N VAL A 171 13.32 -24.32 14.46
CA VAL A 171 11.88 -24.06 14.60
C VAL A 171 11.05 -25.28 14.16
N ASN A 172 11.29 -25.80 12.95
CA ASN A 172 10.42 -26.83 12.39
C ASN A 172 10.65 -28.21 13.00
N VAL A 173 11.91 -28.60 13.26
CA VAL A 173 12.22 -29.85 13.96
C VAL A 173 11.81 -29.75 15.43
N GLY A 174 12.11 -28.62 16.09
CA GLY A 174 11.72 -28.36 17.47
C GLY A 174 10.22 -28.42 17.71
N ALA A 175 9.39 -28.09 16.71
CA ALA A 175 7.93 -28.22 16.80
C ALA A 175 7.46 -29.67 17.03
N TYR A 176 8.16 -30.67 16.51
CA TYR A 176 7.86 -32.10 16.73
C TYR A 176 8.37 -32.63 18.09
N LEU A 177 9.27 -31.89 18.74
CA LEU A 177 9.94 -32.30 19.97
C LEU A 177 9.40 -31.58 21.21
N GLN A 178 8.23 -30.96 21.11
CA GLN A 178 7.62 -30.27 22.23
C GLN A 178 7.00 -31.25 23.26
N GLY A 179 7.07 -30.89 24.53
CA GLY A 179 6.50 -31.70 25.61
C GLY A 179 7.42 -32.81 26.13
N GLU A 180 6.83 -33.85 26.73
CA GLU A 180 7.61 -35.00 27.19
C GLU A 180 7.94 -35.94 26.01
N ARG A 181 9.09 -36.59 26.07
CA ARG A 181 9.58 -37.51 25.00
C ARG A 181 8.55 -38.54 24.52
N LYS A 182 7.69 -39.02 25.39
CA LYS A 182 6.61 -39.95 25.06
C LYS A 182 5.56 -39.37 24.12
N ASP A 183 5.47 -38.04 24.08
CA ASP A 183 4.48 -37.30 23.27
C ASP A 183 5.04 -36.95 21.87
N TRP A 184 6.34 -37.21 21.62
CA TRP A 184 7.00 -36.91 20.36
C TRP A 184 6.54 -37.86 19.25
N ASN A 185 6.22 -37.31 18.08
CA ASN A 185 5.91 -38.12 16.91
C ASN A 185 7.15 -38.21 15.99
N LEU A 186 8.11 -39.06 16.40
CA LEU A 186 9.40 -39.21 15.67
C LEU A 186 9.22 -39.75 14.26
N LYS A 187 8.16 -40.54 13.98
CA LYS A 187 7.87 -40.99 12.61
C LYS A 187 7.42 -39.82 11.71
N ALA A 188 6.57 -38.93 12.21
CA ALA A 188 6.18 -37.73 11.47
C ALA A 188 7.37 -36.77 11.28
N LEU A 189 8.30 -36.73 12.25
CA LEU A 189 9.54 -35.95 12.12
C LEU A 189 10.45 -36.54 11.03
N GLU A 190 10.65 -37.86 10.98
CA GLU A 190 11.41 -38.53 9.91
C GLU A 190 10.81 -38.22 8.54
N ASP A 191 9.48 -38.33 8.40
CA ASP A 191 8.76 -38.02 7.17
C ASP A 191 8.94 -36.53 6.78
N TYR A 192 8.89 -35.60 7.75
CA TYR A 192 9.14 -34.18 7.53
C TYR A 192 10.57 -33.92 7.04
N ILE A 193 11.57 -34.50 7.71
CA ILE A 193 13.00 -34.36 7.35
C ILE A 193 13.21 -34.84 5.92
N SER A 194 12.68 -36.02 5.59
CA SER A 194 12.81 -36.61 4.26
C SER A 194 12.13 -35.77 3.16
N ALA A 195 11.01 -35.13 3.48
CA ALA A 195 10.29 -34.30 2.52
C ALA A 195 10.90 -32.91 2.31
N ASN A 196 11.52 -32.31 3.35
CA ASN A 196 11.87 -30.89 3.33
C ASN A 196 13.36 -30.59 3.52
N VAL A 197 14.13 -31.46 4.17
CA VAL A 197 15.52 -31.18 4.57
C VAL A 197 16.50 -32.09 3.85
N LEU A 198 16.40 -33.41 4.06
CA LEU A 198 17.35 -34.40 3.58
C LEU A 198 16.69 -35.44 2.68
N GLU A 199 17.50 -36.24 1.99
CA GLU A 199 17.00 -37.38 1.21
C GLU A 199 16.48 -38.50 2.12
N GLU A 200 15.58 -39.35 1.60
CA GLU A 200 15.02 -40.47 2.33
C GLU A 200 16.14 -41.45 2.76
N GLY A 201 16.15 -41.81 4.05
CA GLY A 201 17.10 -42.78 4.59
C GLY A 201 18.43 -42.16 5.09
N VAL A 202 18.65 -40.85 4.98
CA VAL A 202 19.84 -40.17 5.51
C VAL A 202 19.82 -40.11 7.05
N ILE A 203 18.61 -39.94 7.61
CA ILE A 203 18.37 -40.02 9.07
C ILE A 203 17.31 -41.11 9.27
N THR A 204 17.57 -42.02 10.21
CA THR A 204 16.69 -43.13 10.52
C THR A 204 15.95 -42.92 11.82
N LEU A 205 14.79 -43.59 11.97
CA LEU A 205 14.03 -43.55 13.23
C LEU A 205 14.83 -44.02 14.43
N GLU A 206 15.71 -45.01 14.25
CA GLU A 206 16.58 -45.54 15.32
C GLU A 206 17.58 -44.47 15.84
N GLU A 207 18.12 -43.63 14.94
CA GLU A 207 18.98 -42.52 15.32
C GLU A 207 18.23 -41.45 16.10
N LEU A 208 17.01 -41.13 15.67
CA LEU A 208 16.13 -40.15 16.36
C LEU A 208 15.72 -40.69 17.75
N GLU A 209 15.45 -42.00 17.88
CA GLU A 209 15.11 -42.63 19.15
C GLU A 209 16.28 -42.65 20.15
N ALA A 210 17.49 -42.55 19.70
CA ALA A 210 18.68 -42.61 20.55
C ALA A 210 19.04 -41.26 21.20
N LEU A 211 18.55 -40.13 20.66
CA LEU A 211 18.96 -38.78 21.04
C LEU A 211 17.88 -38.03 21.85
N ASP A 212 18.28 -37.02 22.58
CA ASP A 212 17.37 -36.01 23.17
C ASP A 212 17.01 -34.92 22.15
N ALA A 213 16.20 -33.93 22.54
CA ALA A 213 15.71 -32.92 21.63
C ALA A 213 16.82 -32.11 20.97
N ASP A 214 17.78 -31.63 21.78
CA ASP A 214 18.91 -30.85 21.30
C ASP A 214 19.80 -31.71 20.38
N GLY A 215 20.06 -32.97 20.77
CA GLY A 215 20.82 -33.91 19.94
C GLY A 215 20.18 -34.24 18.61
N ILE A 216 18.83 -34.27 18.51
CA ILE A 216 18.11 -34.45 17.24
C ILE A 216 18.29 -33.21 16.36
N ILE A 217 18.11 -31.99 16.92
CA ILE A 217 18.31 -30.74 16.18
C ILE A 217 19.73 -30.63 15.66
N ASP A 218 20.73 -30.94 16.53
CA ASP A 218 22.14 -30.92 16.15
C ASP A 218 22.43 -31.92 15.02
N LEU A 219 21.93 -33.16 15.12
CA LEU A 219 22.12 -34.17 14.09
C LEU A 219 21.53 -33.74 12.75
N VAL A 220 20.29 -33.24 12.74
CA VAL A 220 19.61 -32.78 11.50
C VAL A 220 20.37 -31.61 10.90
N THR A 221 20.83 -30.68 11.72
CA THR A 221 21.59 -29.51 11.31
C THR A 221 22.95 -29.91 10.70
N GLU A 222 23.71 -30.81 11.36
CA GLU A 222 24.99 -31.30 10.87
C GLU A 222 24.82 -31.95 9.48
N ARG A 223 23.86 -32.87 9.34
CA ARG A 223 23.56 -33.51 8.06
C ARG A 223 23.10 -32.56 6.97
N ALA A 224 22.36 -31.53 7.34
CA ALA A 224 21.89 -30.50 6.39
C ALA A 224 23.06 -29.64 5.89
N VAL A 225 23.98 -29.25 6.76
CA VAL A 225 25.21 -28.54 6.40
C VAL A 225 26.12 -29.39 5.51
N GLU A 226 26.34 -30.67 5.88
CA GLU A 226 27.07 -31.61 5.03
C GLU A 226 26.47 -31.71 3.61
N ARG A 227 25.15 -31.80 3.50
CA ARG A 227 24.45 -31.84 2.20
C ARG A 227 24.63 -30.54 1.42
N TYR A 228 24.57 -29.41 2.10
CA TYR A 228 24.78 -28.08 1.50
C TYR A 228 26.20 -27.94 0.96
N ASP A 229 27.24 -28.36 1.74
CA ASP A 229 28.62 -28.35 1.33
C ASP A 229 28.89 -29.29 0.14
N ALA A 230 28.33 -30.51 0.15
CA ALA A 230 28.45 -31.44 -0.95
C ALA A 230 27.83 -30.84 -2.25
N LYS A 231 26.73 -30.11 -2.13
CA LYS A 231 26.11 -29.44 -3.25
C LYS A 231 26.99 -28.30 -3.82
N GLU A 232 27.68 -27.56 -2.97
CA GLU A 232 28.66 -26.55 -3.41
C GLU A 232 29.84 -27.18 -4.16
N GLU A 233 30.32 -28.34 -3.71
CA GLU A 233 31.37 -29.09 -4.41
C GLU A 233 30.94 -29.61 -5.77
N GLU A 234 29.67 -30.08 -5.91
CA GLU A 234 29.09 -30.53 -7.18
C GLU A 234 28.95 -29.39 -8.21
N MET A 235 28.68 -28.14 -7.75
CA MET A 235 28.32 -27.02 -8.60
C MET A 235 29.45 -26.05 -8.90
N THR A 236 30.47 -25.94 -8.12
CA THR A 236 31.45 -24.86 -7.97
C THR A 236 30.90 -23.68 -7.13
N SER A 237 31.78 -23.08 -6.32
CA SER A 237 31.40 -21.99 -5.40
C SER A 237 30.77 -20.78 -6.12
N GLU A 238 31.26 -20.42 -7.31
CA GLU A 238 30.70 -19.31 -8.06
C GLU A 238 29.22 -19.53 -8.46
N ARG A 239 28.89 -20.72 -9.01
CA ARG A 239 27.53 -21.09 -9.35
C ARG A 239 26.63 -21.23 -8.15
N MET A 240 27.20 -21.70 -7.03
CA MET A 240 26.46 -21.79 -5.78
C MET A 240 26.06 -20.40 -5.27
N ARG A 241 26.93 -19.39 -5.35
CA ARG A 241 26.59 -17.98 -5.00
C ARG A 241 25.47 -17.41 -5.89
N GLU A 242 25.51 -17.71 -7.19
CA GLU A 242 24.41 -17.31 -8.10
C GLU A 242 23.10 -18.02 -7.74
N PHE A 243 23.15 -19.32 -7.47
CA PHE A 243 22.01 -20.09 -7.06
C PHE A 243 21.38 -19.58 -5.76
N GLU A 244 22.18 -19.28 -4.74
CA GLU A 244 21.71 -18.69 -3.47
C GLU A 244 20.98 -17.37 -3.70
N LYS A 245 21.52 -16.48 -4.52
CA LYS A 245 20.84 -15.23 -4.89
C LYS A 245 19.48 -15.48 -5.56
N VAL A 246 19.42 -16.43 -6.47
CA VAL A 246 18.20 -16.76 -7.19
C VAL A 246 17.12 -17.30 -6.25
N ILE A 247 17.46 -18.23 -5.35
CA ILE A 247 16.46 -18.79 -4.42
C ILE A 247 16.00 -17.76 -3.40
N LEU A 248 16.89 -16.90 -2.87
CA LEU A 248 16.56 -15.82 -1.95
C LEU A 248 15.60 -14.81 -2.61
N LEU A 249 15.97 -14.28 -3.78
CA LEU A 249 15.11 -13.32 -4.49
C LEU A 249 13.76 -13.93 -4.86
N ARG A 250 13.73 -15.18 -5.30
CA ARG A 250 12.48 -15.87 -5.65
C ARG A 250 11.58 -16.07 -4.44
N ALA A 251 12.14 -16.49 -3.31
CA ALA A 251 11.37 -16.68 -2.09
C ALA A 251 10.82 -15.33 -1.59
N ILE A 252 11.65 -14.29 -1.53
CA ILE A 252 11.24 -12.94 -1.13
C ILE A 252 10.12 -12.40 -2.05
N ASP A 253 10.33 -12.43 -3.37
CA ASP A 253 9.40 -11.83 -4.32
C ASP A 253 8.05 -12.58 -4.33
N SER A 254 8.05 -13.91 -4.24
CA SER A 254 6.83 -14.72 -4.19
C SER A 254 6.03 -14.45 -2.91
N LYS A 255 6.67 -14.58 -1.74
CA LYS A 255 5.99 -14.41 -0.46
C LYS A 255 5.54 -12.98 -0.22
N TRP A 256 6.31 -11.99 -0.67
CA TRP A 256 5.90 -10.60 -0.60
C TRP A 256 4.66 -10.32 -1.44
N THR A 257 4.57 -10.88 -2.65
CA THR A 257 3.37 -10.75 -3.49
C THR A 257 2.14 -11.37 -2.84
N GLU A 258 2.26 -12.58 -2.30
CA GLU A 258 1.19 -13.26 -1.57
C GLU A 258 0.76 -12.46 -0.32
N HIS A 259 1.73 -11.86 0.38
CA HIS A 259 1.47 -11.05 1.57
C HIS A 259 0.71 -9.76 1.25
N ILE A 260 1.04 -9.06 0.14
CA ILE A 260 0.30 -7.87 -0.29
C ILE A 260 -1.18 -8.22 -0.50
N ASP A 261 -1.46 -9.32 -1.19
CA ASP A 261 -2.83 -9.77 -1.45
C ASP A 261 -3.56 -10.13 -0.15
N ALA A 262 -2.88 -10.82 0.77
CA ALA A 262 -3.43 -11.17 2.07
C ALA A 262 -3.73 -9.93 2.93
N MET A 263 -2.86 -8.93 2.92
CA MET A 263 -3.06 -7.66 3.62
C MET A 263 -4.22 -6.85 3.03
N ASP A 264 -4.42 -6.90 1.71
CA ASP A 264 -5.59 -6.26 1.08
C ASP A 264 -6.90 -6.94 1.48
N GLN A 265 -6.93 -8.28 1.54
CA GLN A 265 -8.07 -9.03 2.05
C GLN A 265 -8.35 -8.73 3.53
N LEU A 266 -7.32 -8.65 4.37
CA LEU A 266 -7.45 -8.25 5.76
C LEU A 266 -8.08 -6.86 5.87
N ARG A 267 -7.60 -5.89 5.08
CA ARG A 267 -8.11 -4.51 5.05
C ARG A 267 -9.60 -4.45 4.69
N GLN A 268 -10.04 -5.26 3.73
CA GLN A 268 -11.45 -5.33 3.33
C GLN A 268 -12.35 -5.91 4.43
N GLY A 269 -11.85 -6.91 5.19
CA GLY A 269 -12.61 -7.60 6.22
C GLY A 269 -12.57 -6.93 7.60
N ILE A 270 -11.58 -6.10 7.88
CA ILE A 270 -11.29 -5.60 9.25
C ILE A 270 -12.41 -4.72 9.82
N HIS A 271 -13.16 -4.02 8.95
CA HIS A 271 -14.27 -3.16 9.38
C HIS A 271 -15.39 -3.92 10.09
N LEU A 272 -15.56 -5.21 9.81
CA LEU A 272 -16.56 -6.06 10.48
C LEU A 272 -16.25 -6.25 11.97
N ARG A 273 -14.99 -6.11 12.37
CA ARG A 273 -14.56 -6.23 13.78
C ARG A 273 -14.93 -5.03 14.64
N ALA A 274 -15.25 -3.88 14.01
CA ALA A 274 -15.79 -2.72 14.72
C ALA A 274 -17.06 -3.03 15.51
N TYR A 275 -17.82 -4.07 15.13
CA TYR A 275 -18.96 -4.56 15.90
C TYR A 275 -18.57 -5.15 17.28
N GLY A 276 -17.31 -5.57 17.45
CA GLY A 276 -16.74 -6.07 18.71
C GLY A 276 -16.21 -4.98 19.65
N GLN A 277 -16.47 -3.68 19.36
CA GLN A 277 -15.95 -2.52 20.11
C GLN A 277 -14.43 -2.39 20.11
N THR A 278 -13.73 -3.04 19.16
CA THR A 278 -12.30 -2.87 18.94
C THR A 278 -12.03 -1.82 17.87
N ASP A 279 -10.88 -1.15 17.98
CA ASP A 279 -10.45 -0.22 16.95
C ASP A 279 -9.94 -1.00 15.71
N PRO A 280 -10.63 -0.89 14.55
CA PRO A 280 -10.23 -1.63 13.35
C PRO A 280 -8.80 -1.38 12.89
N LEU A 281 -8.27 -0.18 13.10
CA LEU A 281 -6.90 0.14 12.73
C LEU A 281 -5.90 -0.61 13.61
N ARG A 282 -6.16 -0.69 14.91
CA ARG A 282 -5.31 -1.42 15.85
C ARG A 282 -5.30 -2.92 15.54
N GLU A 283 -6.47 -3.49 15.27
CA GLU A 283 -6.58 -4.89 14.86
C GLU A 283 -5.82 -5.17 13.56
N TYR A 284 -5.96 -4.28 12.57
CA TYR A 284 -5.22 -4.37 11.32
C TYR A 284 -3.70 -4.33 11.53
N GLN A 285 -3.21 -3.46 12.42
CA GLN A 285 -1.79 -3.38 12.76
C GLN A 285 -1.30 -4.67 13.43
N GLN A 286 -2.04 -5.22 14.38
CA GLN A 286 -1.66 -6.43 15.12
C GLN A 286 -1.67 -7.67 14.23
N GLU A 287 -2.75 -7.89 13.46
CA GLU A 287 -2.82 -9.01 12.52
C GLU A 287 -1.83 -8.87 11.37
N GLY A 288 -1.69 -7.67 10.83
CA GLY A 288 -0.71 -7.40 9.78
C GLY A 288 0.72 -7.64 10.23
N PHE A 289 1.04 -7.38 11.50
CA PHE A 289 2.34 -7.71 12.08
C PHE A 289 2.54 -9.24 12.18
N ALA A 290 1.57 -9.97 12.73
CA ALA A 290 1.65 -11.42 12.83
C ALA A 290 1.73 -12.10 11.45
N MET A 291 0.98 -11.59 10.47
CA MET A 291 1.07 -12.08 9.08
C MET A 291 2.43 -11.81 8.44
N PHE A 292 3.04 -10.66 8.76
CA PHE A 292 4.37 -10.31 8.27
C PHE A 292 5.45 -11.22 8.89
N GLU A 293 5.40 -11.49 10.19
CA GLU A 293 6.30 -12.45 10.86
C GLU A 293 6.19 -13.84 10.23
N ALA A 294 4.97 -14.34 10.04
CA ALA A 294 4.73 -15.63 9.38
C ALA A 294 5.26 -15.67 7.93
N MET A 295 5.17 -14.56 7.21
CA MET A 295 5.75 -14.45 5.86
C MET A 295 7.28 -14.55 5.91
N VAL A 296 7.94 -13.84 6.83
CA VAL A 296 9.41 -13.90 6.99
C VAL A 296 9.87 -15.32 7.35
N GLU A 297 9.15 -16.00 8.26
CA GLU A 297 9.39 -17.40 8.57
C GLU A 297 9.25 -18.29 7.32
N SER A 298 8.19 -18.09 6.53
CA SER A 298 7.96 -18.83 5.30
C SER A 298 9.03 -18.58 4.23
N ILE A 299 9.60 -17.36 4.14
CA ILE A 299 10.75 -17.07 3.27
C ILE A 299 11.96 -17.92 3.70
N ARG A 300 12.26 -17.94 5.00
CA ARG A 300 13.37 -18.70 5.56
C ARG A 300 13.23 -20.19 5.27
N ASP A 301 12.03 -20.75 5.46
CA ASP A 301 11.75 -22.17 5.23
C ASP A 301 11.85 -22.54 3.75
N ASP A 302 11.33 -21.69 2.86
CA ASP A 302 11.46 -21.91 1.42
C ASP A 302 12.92 -21.83 0.96
N VAL A 303 13.71 -20.89 1.48
CA VAL A 303 15.13 -20.76 1.17
C VAL A 303 15.90 -22.01 1.66
N ALA A 304 15.67 -22.45 2.90
CA ALA A 304 16.30 -23.67 3.45
C ALA A 304 15.96 -24.90 2.61
N LYS A 305 14.68 -25.07 2.27
CA LYS A 305 14.23 -26.18 1.44
C LYS A 305 14.84 -26.14 0.03
N TYR A 306 14.86 -25.00 -0.63
CA TYR A 306 15.45 -24.87 -1.98
C TYR A 306 16.97 -25.06 -1.95
N ALA A 307 17.64 -24.54 -0.93
CA ALA A 307 19.08 -24.72 -0.78
C ALA A 307 19.47 -26.20 -0.72
N LEU A 308 18.68 -27.03 -0.03
CA LEU A 308 18.95 -28.46 0.14
C LEU A 308 18.37 -29.33 -0.97
N LYS A 309 17.11 -29.13 -1.35
CA LYS A 309 16.33 -30.06 -2.21
C LYS A 309 16.29 -29.67 -3.69
N ALA A 310 16.54 -28.40 -4.06
CA ALA A 310 16.40 -28.03 -5.47
C ALA A 310 17.50 -28.69 -6.33
N GLU A 311 17.08 -29.39 -7.37
CA GLU A 311 17.97 -29.91 -8.41
C GLU A 311 18.16 -28.85 -9.50
N ILE A 312 19.40 -28.55 -9.85
CA ILE A 312 19.70 -27.66 -10.96
C ILE A 312 19.77 -28.48 -12.24
N ARG A 313 18.73 -28.42 -13.03
CA ARG A 313 18.73 -29.02 -14.37
C ARG A 313 19.52 -28.14 -15.33
N ASN A 314 20.64 -28.65 -15.84
CA ASN A 314 21.50 -28.01 -16.84
C ASN A 314 20.81 -27.92 -18.23
N ASN A 315 19.58 -27.45 -18.32
CA ASN A 315 18.81 -27.42 -19.56
C ASN A 315 18.45 -26.00 -20.01
N LEU A 316 19.40 -25.05 -19.85
CA LEU A 316 19.32 -23.74 -20.50
C LEU A 316 20.08 -23.80 -21.85
N GLN A 317 19.55 -24.56 -22.83
CA GLN A 317 19.75 -24.16 -24.22
C GLN A 317 18.95 -22.87 -24.43
N ARG A 318 19.64 -21.74 -24.49
CA ARG A 318 19.06 -20.50 -25.04
C ARG A 318 18.61 -20.80 -26.45
N GLU A 319 17.31 -20.92 -26.69
CA GLU A 319 16.76 -20.77 -28.04
C GLU A 319 17.12 -19.35 -28.50
N GLU A 320 17.92 -19.26 -29.55
CA GLU A 320 18.20 -17.99 -30.23
C GLU A 320 16.86 -17.44 -30.71
N VAL A 321 16.40 -16.38 -30.08
CA VAL A 321 15.25 -15.60 -30.56
C VAL A 321 15.64 -15.08 -31.95
N VAL A 322 14.92 -15.57 -32.95
CA VAL A 322 15.03 -15.24 -34.36
C VAL A 322 15.21 -13.73 -34.54
N LYS A 323 16.35 -13.34 -35.09
CA LYS A 323 16.58 -11.97 -35.59
C LYS A 323 15.56 -11.71 -36.68
N GLY A 324 14.56 -10.87 -36.41
CA GLY A 324 13.67 -10.36 -37.44
C GLY A 324 14.49 -9.67 -38.51
N GLN A 325 14.39 -10.15 -39.74
CA GLN A 325 14.92 -9.46 -40.92
C GLN A 325 14.09 -8.21 -41.17
N ALA A 326 14.80 -7.11 -41.42
CA ALA A 326 14.27 -5.80 -41.83
C ALA A 326 13.57 -5.85 -43.18
#